data_0a7737118f66dcbc7d48c38cca24a469
#
_entry.id   0a7737118f66dcbc7d48c38cca24a469
#
_cell.length_a   1.000
_cell.length_b   1.000
_cell.length_c   1.000
_cell.angle_alpha   90.00
_cell.angle_beta   90.00
_cell.angle_gamma   90.00
#
_symmetry.space_group_name_H-M   'P 1'
#
loop_
_entity.id
_entity.type
_entity.pdbx_description
1 polymer ?
#
loop_
_entity_poly.entity_id
_entity_poly.type
_entity_poly.pdbx_seq_one_letter_code
_entity_poly.pdbx_strand_id
1 'polypeptide(L)'
;TLLKVILGLLPPISGTIRFYDENVEVPSLKIGYLPQMSQIDKKFPISVREVISSGLSAEKPLFRPFSRSQRERVDEVIVQMGLEELAGRAIGELSGGQLQRVLLGRSIVSRPQVLILDEPNSYVDKRFESRFYQLLEDINKESAIILVSHDIGTVLTMVKNIACVNETLHYHPGANVSEEWLGEKYA
;
A
#
# COMPACT_ATOMS: atom_id res chain seq x y z
N THR A 1 1.31 11.96 -8.52
CA THR A 1 0.70 11.85 -9.89
C THR A 1 1.05 10.52 -10.55
N LEU A 2 2.36 10.12 -10.61
CA LEU A 2 2.81 8.89 -11.28
C LEU A 2 2.07 7.64 -10.80
N LEU A 3 1.94 7.45 -9.47
CA LEU A 3 1.19 6.32 -8.91
C LEU A 3 -0.26 6.27 -9.38
N LYS A 4 -0.95 7.41 -9.46
CA LYS A 4 -2.33 7.46 -9.93
C LYS A 4 -2.46 7.04 -11.40
N VAL A 5 -1.43 7.30 -12.21
CA VAL A 5 -1.38 6.86 -13.62
C VAL A 5 -1.14 5.35 -13.68
N ILE A 6 -0.20 4.81 -12.89
CA ILE A 6 0.06 3.36 -12.79
C ILE A 6 -1.20 2.60 -12.30
N LEU A 7 -1.94 3.18 -11.37
CA LEU A 7 -3.19 2.61 -10.83
C LEU A 7 -4.38 2.75 -11.79
N GLY A 8 -4.22 3.41 -12.94
CA GLY A 8 -5.31 3.66 -13.88
C GLY A 8 -6.33 4.70 -13.39
N LEU A 9 -6.02 5.43 -12.32
CA LEU A 9 -6.89 6.49 -11.78
C LEU A 9 -6.81 7.79 -12.58
N LEU A 10 -5.74 7.96 -13.35
CA LEU A 10 -5.53 9.06 -14.28
C LEU A 10 -4.99 8.51 -15.61
N PRO A 11 -5.45 9.00 -16.76
CA PRO A 11 -4.85 8.64 -18.03
C PRO A 11 -3.46 9.28 -18.18
N PRO A 12 -2.48 8.62 -18.83
CA PRO A 12 -1.23 9.25 -19.21
C PRO A 12 -1.47 10.33 -20.27
N ILE A 13 -0.70 11.42 -20.23
CA ILE A 13 -0.74 12.45 -21.28
C ILE A 13 -0.16 11.90 -22.58
N SER A 14 0.86 11.05 -22.48
CA SER A 14 1.50 10.36 -23.61
C SER A 14 2.14 9.07 -23.11
N GLY A 15 2.49 8.17 -24.04
CA GLY A 15 3.10 6.89 -23.70
C GLY A 15 2.10 5.80 -23.31
N THR A 16 2.62 4.67 -22.84
CA THR A 16 1.85 3.48 -22.47
C THR A 16 2.32 2.91 -21.14
N ILE A 17 1.41 2.27 -20.42
CA ILE A 17 1.70 1.47 -19.23
C ILE A 17 1.54 0.02 -19.64
N ARG A 18 2.52 -0.81 -19.31
CA ARG A 18 2.47 -2.26 -19.54
C ARG A 18 2.79 -2.99 -18.24
N PHE A 19 2.09 -4.06 -18.01
CA PHE A 19 2.32 -4.93 -16.87
C PHE A 19 2.93 -6.24 -17.32
N TYR A 20 3.88 -6.74 -16.54
CA TYR A 20 4.55 -8.00 -16.81
C TYR A 20 4.50 -8.87 -15.57
N ASP A 21 4.20 -10.16 -15.75
CA ASP A 21 4.28 -11.19 -14.73
C ASP A 21 5.21 -12.29 -15.28
N GLU A 22 6.29 -12.60 -14.56
CA GLU A 22 7.36 -13.51 -15.00
C GLU A 22 7.83 -13.26 -16.46
N ASN A 23 8.02 -11.99 -16.84
CA ASN A 23 8.39 -11.52 -18.18
C ASN A 23 7.32 -11.72 -19.28
N VAL A 24 6.11 -12.12 -18.95
CA VAL A 24 4.97 -12.19 -19.87
C VAL A 24 4.13 -10.93 -19.69
N GLU A 25 3.81 -10.25 -20.81
CA GLU A 25 2.91 -9.10 -20.76
C GLU A 25 1.49 -9.56 -20.40
N VAL A 26 0.92 -8.93 -19.36
CA VAL A 26 -0.43 -9.21 -18.86
C VAL A 26 -1.29 -7.95 -18.92
N PRO A 27 -2.61 -8.07 -19.06
CA PRO A 27 -3.50 -6.90 -19.20
C PRO A 27 -3.60 -6.10 -17.89
N SER A 28 -3.40 -6.72 -16.76
CA SER A 28 -3.43 -6.07 -15.44
C SER A 28 -2.76 -6.93 -14.38
N LEU A 29 -2.31 -6.31 -13.30
CA LEU A 29 -1.86 -6.98 -12.09
C LEU A 29 -2.85 -6.70 -10.95
N LYS A 30 -2.92 -7.60 -9.99
CA LYS A 30 -3.67 -7.39 -8.75
C LYS A 30 -2.87 -6.46 -7.85
N ILE A 31 -3.32 -5.22 -7.73
CA ILE A 31 -2.62 -4.16 -7.01
C ILE A 31 -3.34 -3.85 -5.70
N GLY A 32 -2.61 -3.90 -4.58
CA GLY A 32 -3.02 -3.32 -3.31
C GLY A 32 -2.50 -1.89 -3.22
N TYR A 33 -3.32 -0.95 -2.79
CA TYR A 33 -2.93 0.45 -2.67
C TYR A 33 -3.26 1.03 -1.31
N LEU A 34 -2.23 1.54 -0.63
CA LEU A 34 -2.33 2.34 0.57
C LEU A 34 -2.16 3.82 0.18
N PRO A 35 -3.24 4.62 0.15
CA PRO A 35 -3.17 6.05 -0.16
C PRO A 35 -2.66 6.87 1.02
N GLN A 36 -2.24 8.10 0.74
CA GLN A 36 -1.97 9.08 1.80
C GLN A 36 -3.22 9.30 2.68
N MET A 37 -2.99 9.39 3.98
CA MET A 37 -4.05 9.56 4.99
C MET A 37 -4.89 10.81 4.79
N SER A 38 -4.32 11.89 4.25
CA SER A 38 -5.00 13.15 3.98
C SER A 38 -6.18 13.05 2.99
N GLN A 39 -6.23 11.95 2.22
CA GLN A 39 -7.27 11.71 1.21
C GLN A 39 -8.49 10.93 1.75
N ILE A 40 -8.50 10.56 3.04
CA ILE A 40 -9.56 9.73 3.63
C ILE A 40 -10.60 10.58 4.33
N ASP A 41 -11.85 10.47 3.89
CA ASP A 41 -13.00 11.09 4.58
C ASP A 41 -13.37 10.27 5.82
N LYS A 42 -12.98 10.79 6.99
CA LYS A 42 -13.28 10.17 8.29
C LYS A 42 -14.75 10.32 8.72
N LYS A 43 -15.53 11.15 8.05
CA LYS A 43 -16.95 11.37 8.40
C LYS A 43 -17.85 10.27 7.85
N PHE A 44 -17.35 9.46 6.92
CA PHE A 44 -18.13 8.36 6.36
C PHE A 44 -18.34 7.26 7.43
N PRO A 45 -19.59 6.89 7.74
CA PRO A 45 -19.92 5.96 8.82
C PRO A 45 -19.69 4.48 8.41
N ILE A 46 -18.43 4.14 8.17
CA ILE A 46 -18.01 2.78 7.78
C ILE A 46 -17.14 2.18 8.89
N SER A 47 -17.35 0.92 9.21
CA SER A 47 -16.57 0.21 10.21
C SER A 47 -15.20 -0.25 9.70
N VAL A 48 -14.28 -0.52 10.62
CA VAL A 48 -12.97 -1.13 10.35
C VAL A 48 -13.11 -2.37 9.47
N ARG A 49 -14.01 -3.28 9.84
CA ARG A 49 -14.26 -4.53 9.11
C ARG A 49 -14.70 -4.27 7.68
N GLU A 50 -15.62 -3.33 7.48
CA GLU A 50 -16.13 -2.99 6.14
C GLU A 50 -15.05 -2.37 5.26
N VAL A 51 -14.20 -1.49 5.83
CA VAL A 51 -13.06 -0.92 5.10
C VAL A 51 -12.11 -2.02 4.64
N ILE A 52 -11.69 -2.93 5.53
CA ILE A 52 -10.81 -4.04 5.15
C ILE A 52 -11.50 -4.93 4.12
N SER A 53 -12.78 -5.28 4.31
CA SER A 53 -13.56 -6.09 3.37
C SER A 53 -13.65 -5.46 1.99
N SER A 54 -13.67 -4.12 1.90
CA SER A 54 -13.72 -3.41 0.61
C SER A 54 -12.51 -3.69 -0.29
N GLY A 55 -11.37 -4.11 0.28
CA GLY A 55 -10.21 -4.57 -0.48
C GLY A 55 -10.46 -5.84 -1.30
N LEU A 56 -11.55 -6.58 -1.01
CA LEU A 56 -11.98 -7.77 -1.77
C LEU A 56 -13.07 -7.47 -2.80
N SER A 57 -13.44 -6.21 -3.01
CA SER A 57 -14.58 -5.86 -3.88
C SER A 57 -14.41 -6.32 -5.32
N ALA A 58 -13.18 -6.36 -5.84
CA ALA A 58 -12.89 -6.87 -7.18
C ALA A 58 -13.03 -8.41 -7.31
N GLU A 59 -13.02 -9.14 -6.19
CA GLU A 59 -13.09 -10.61 -6.16
C GLU A 59 -14.53 -11.15 -6.08
N LYS A 60 -15.53 -10.29 -6.04
CA LYS A 60 -16.92 -10.72 -5.92
C LYS A 60 -17.82 -10.06 -6.96
N PRO A 61 -18.87 -10.77 -7.45
CA PRO A 61 -19.90 -10.14 -8.25
C PRO A 61 -20.63 -9.04 -7.48
N LEU A 62 -21.09 -8.01 -8.20
CA LEU A 62 -21.91 -6.95 -7.63
C LEU A 62 -23.13 -7.57 -6.93
N PHE A 63 -23.52 -7.02 -5.79
CA PHE A 63 -24.67 -7.44 -4.97
C PHE A 63 -24.62 -8.85 -4.34
N ARG A 64 -23.49 -9.58 -4.44
CA ARG A 64 -23.36 -10.83 -3.68
C ARG A 64 -22.65 -10.58 -2.33
N PRO A 65 -23.05 -11.27 -1.25
CA PRO A 65 -22.33 -11.24 0.02
C PRO A 65 -20.93 -11.85 -0.13
N PHE A 66 -20.00 -11.47 0.74
CA PHE A 66 -18.70 -12.12 0.81
C PHE A 66 -18.85 -13.59 1.20
N SER A 67 -18.07 -14.46 0.55
CA SER A 67 -18.01 -15.89 0.87
C SER A 67 -17.45 -16.11 2.28
N ARG A 68 -17.57 -17.35 2.79
CA ARG A 68 -16.99 -17.73 4.08
C ARG A 68 -15.47 -17.51 4.08
N SER A 69 -14.77 -17.97 3.04
CA SER A 69 -13.32 -17.82 2.92
C SER A 69 -12.88 -16.36 2.83
N GLN A 70 -13.66 -15.50 2.18
CA GLN A 70 -13.37 -14.07 2.14
C GLN A 70 -13.52 -13.42 3.52
N ARG A 71 -14.55 -13.80 4.29
CA ARG A 71 -14.72 -13.31 5.67
C ARG A 71 -13.60 -13.78 6.58
N GLU A 72 -13.19 -15.05 6.48
CA GLU A 72 -12.07 -15.60 7.23
C GLU A 72 -10.77 -14.83 6.93
N ARG A 73 -10.48 -14.51 5.65
CA ARG A 73 -9.32 -13.64 5.30
C ARG A 73 -9.41 -12.25 5.92
N VAL A 74 -10.60 -11.66 5.99
CA VAL A 74 -10.79 -10.36 6.65
C VAL A 74 -10.49 -10.47 8.14
N ASP A 75 -10.95 -11.55 8.80
CA ASP A 75 -10.68 -11.78 10.21
C ASP A 75 -9.19 -11.99 10.48
N GLU A 76 -8.49 -12.78 9.65
CA GLU A 76 -7.03 -12.96 9.71
C GLU A 76 -6.30 -11.63 9.64
N VAL A 77 -6.68 -10.76 8.68
CA VAL A 77 -6.04 -9.44 8.51
C VAL A 77 -6.35 -8.52 9.68
N ILE A 78 -7.55 -8.55 10.25
CA ILE A 78 -7.90 -7.78 11.44
C ILE A 78 -6.98 -8.16 12.61
N VAL A 79 -6.76 -9.44 12.84
CA VAL A 79 -5.83 -9.96 13.85
C VAL A 79 -4.39 -9.56 13.55
N GLN A 80 -3.97 -9.71 12.29
CA GLN A 80 -2.61 -9.34 11.84
C GLN A 80 -2.32 -7.85 12.09
N MET A 81 -3.33 -6.99 11.93
CA MET A 81 -3.23 -5.54 12.18
C MET A 81 -3.42 -5.16 13.66
N GLY A 82 -3.77 -6.08 14.54
CA GLY A 82 -4.09 -5.80 15.95
C GLY A 82 -5.30 -4.87 16.08
N LEU A 83 -6.38 -5.19 15.38
CA LEU A 83 -7.61 -4.38 15.28
C LEU A 83 -8.87 -5.11 15.79
N GLU A 84 -8.71 -6.24 16.50
CA GLU A 84 -9.81 -7.12 16.91
C GLU A 84 -10.88 -6.36 17.70
N GLU A 85 -10.44 -5.59 18.71
CA GLU A 85 -11.36 -4.82 19.57
C GLU A 85 -11.99 -3.61 18.85
N LEU A 86 -11.45 -3.24 17.69
CA LEU A 86 -11.88 -2.09 16.90
C LEU A 86 -12.68 -2.49 15.65
N ALA A 87 -12.86 -3.79 15.38
CA ALA A 87 -13.42 -4.29 14.13
C ALA A 87 -14.80 -3.72 13.78
N GLY A 88 -15.63 -3.45 14.79
CA GLY A 88 -16.96 -2.86 14.64
C GLY A 88 -16.99 -1.33 14.74
N ARG A 89 -15.90 -0.65 15.12
CA ARG A 89 -15.88 0.80 15.27
C ARG A 89 -15.86 1.51 13.93
N ALA A 90 -16.46 2.70 13.89
CA ALA A 90 -16.37 3.59 12.74
C ALA A 90 -14.95 4.14 12.59
N ILE A 91 -14.47 4.29 11.34
CA ILE A 91 -13.12 4.80 11.07
C ILE A 91 -12.89 6.23 11.58
N GLY A 92 -13.94 7.01 11.74
CA GLY A 92 -13.89 8.36 12.30
C GLY A 92 -13.47 8.42 13.78
N GLU A 93 -13.66 7.32 14.52
CA GLU A 93 -13.31 7.19 15.94
C GLU A 93 -11.87 6.74 16.18
N LEU A 94 -11.13 6.44 15.11
CA LEU A 94 -9.80 5.87 15.19
C LEU A 94 -8.70 6.95 15.30
N SER A 95 -7.63 6.62 16.04
CA SER A 95 -6.39 7.40 15.96
C SER A 95 -5.77 7.30 14.57
N GLY A 96 -4.83 8.21 14.23
CA GLY A 96 -4.12 8.16 12.96
C GLY A 96 -3.45 6.83 12.69
N GLY A 97 -2.71 6.29 13.68
CA GLY A 97 -2.03 5.01 13.54
C GLY A 97 -3.00 3.81 13.44
N GLN A 98 -4.14 3.85 14.14
CA GLN A 98 -5.18 2.82 13.99
C GLN A 98 -5.79 2.83 12.58
N LEU A 99 -6.13 4.02 12.06
CA LEU A 99 -6.67 4.17 10.72
C LEU A 99 -5.67 3.70 9.66
N GLN A 100 -4.39 4.01 9.84
CA GLN A 100 -3.34 3.54 8.93
C GLN A 100 -3.26 2.02 8.88
N ARG A 101 -3.35 1.34 10.03
CA ARG A 101 -3.42 -0.14 10.09
C ARG A 101 -4.64 -0.69 9.37
N VAL A 102 -5.79 -0.02 9.47
CA VAL A 102 -7.00 -0.39 8.71
C VAL A 102 -6.78 -0.29 7.22
N LEU A 103 -6.18 0.81 6.74
CA LEU A 103 -5.91 1.02 5.32
C LEU A 103 -4.85 0.06 4.78
N LEU A 104 -3.83 -0.26 5.58
CA LEU A 104 -2.86 -1.29 5.24
C LEU A 104 -3.55 -2.67 5.14
N GLY A 105 -4.37 -3.02 6.12
CA GLY A 105 -5.16 -4.25 6.09
C GLY A 105 -6.04 -4.34 4.83
N ARG A 106 -6.71 -3.24 4.46
CA ARG A 106 -7.48 -3.15 3.21
C ARG A 106 -6.62 -3.43 1.98
N SER A 107 -5.39 -2.90 1.93
CA SER A 107 -4.51 -3.03 0.76
C SER A 107 -3.96 -4.45 0.57
N ILE A 108 -3.84 -5.23 1.66
CA ILE A 108 -3.24 -6.57 1.63
C ILE A 108 -4.25 -7.72 1.64
N VAL A 109 -5.51 -7.48 2.07
CA VAL A 109 -6.53 -8.55 2.26
C VAL A 109 -6.80 -9.34 0.99
N SER A 110 -6.59 -8.75 -0.17
CA SER A 110 -6.72 -9.41 -1.48
C SER A 110 -5.52 -10.27 -1.86
N ARG A 111 -4.43 -10.27 -1.07
CA ARG A 111 -3.14 -10.89 -1.44
C ARG A 111 -2.69 -10.39 -2.81
N PRO A 112 -2.30 -9.11 -2.92
CA PRO A 112 -1.96 -8.49 -4.22
C PRO A 112 -0.62 -9.01 -4.75
N GLN A 113 -0.42 -8.99 -6.07
CA GLN A 113 0.87 -9.23 -6.72
C GLN A 113 1.81 -8.02 -6.55
N VAL A 114 1.24 -6.82 -6.47
CA VAL A 114 1.98 -5.57 -6.24
C VAL A 114 1.30 -4.79 -5.13
N LEU A 115 2.05 -4.41 -4.11
CA LEU A 115 1.59 -3.53 -3.04
C LEU A 115 2.22 -2.15 -3.23
N ILE A 116 1.40 -1.12 -3.39
CA ILE A 116 1.84 0.27 -3.52
C ILE A 116 1.51 1.00 -2.22
N LEU A 117 2.52 1.60 -1.60
CA LEU A 117 2.45 2.34 -0.34
C LEU A 117 2.86 3.80 -0.58
N ASP A 118 1.93 4.73 -0.39
CA ASP A 118 2.13 6.15 -0.61
C ASP A 118 2.31 6.88 0.74
N GLU A 119 3.56 7.17 1.12
CA GLU A 119 3.97 7.77 2.39
C GLU A 119 3.44 7.03 3.64
N PRO A 120 3.70 5.72 3.78
CA PRO A 120 3.11 4.93 4.84
C PRO A 120 3.62 5.29 6.25
N ASN A 121 4.75 5.98 6.40
CA ASN A 121 5.36 6.26 7.69
C ASN A 121 4.77 7.46 8.43
N SER A 122 3.94 8.28 7.78
CA SER A 122 3.47 9.57 8.33
C SER A 122 2.69 9.46 9.65
N TYR A 123 2.18 8.27 10.00
CA TYR A 123 1.35 8.06 11.19
C TYR A 123 1.61 6.72 11.89
N VAL A 124 2.71 6.02 11.56
CA VAL A 124 3.04 4.75 12.23
C VAL A 124 3.43 5.05 13.68
N ASP A 125 2.67 4.47 14.59
CA ASP A 125 2.99 4.52 16.00
C ASP A 125 4.26 3.66 16.25
N LYS A 126 5.20 4.18 17.07
CA LYS A 126 6.48 3.53 17.36
C LYS A 126 6.35 2.08 17.83
N ARG A 127 5.22 1.71 18.45
CA ARG A 127 4.96 0.33 18.90
C ARG A 127 4.62 -0.62 17.74
N PHE A 128 4.04 -0.08 16.66
CA PHE A 128 3.69 -0.85 15.48
C PHE A 128 4.78 -0.81 14.41
N GLU A 129 5.72 0.12 14.50
CA GLU A 129 6.74 0.37 13.49
C GLU A 129 7.57 -0.89 13.16
N SER A 130 8.13 -1.55 14.18
CA SER A 130 8.90 -2.79 13.96
C SER A 130 8.05 -3.90 13.34
N ARG A 131 6.77 -4.04 13.77
CA ARG A 131 5.84 -5.01 13.21
C ARG A 131 5.43 -4.66 11.79
N PHE A 132 5.33 -3.37 11.47
CA PHE A 132 5.04 -2.88 10.13
C PHE A 132 6.13 -3.29 9.14
N TYR A 133 7.39 -3.06 9.48
CA TYR A 133 8.51 -3.43 8.61
C TYR A 133 8.63 -4.94 8.44
N GLN A 134 8.48 -5.71 9.51
CA GLN A 134 8.48 -7.17 9.44
C GLN A 134 7.34 -7.69 8.55
N LEU A 135 6.17 -7.08 8.64
CA LEU A 135 5.04 -7.39 7.77
C LEU A 135 5.36 -7.11 6.29
N LEU A 136 6.02 -5.98 5.98
CA LEU A 136 6.43 -5.67 4.61
C LEU A 136 7.47 -6.69 4.08
N GLU A 137 8.40 -7.11 4.91
CA GLU A 137 9.36 -8.17 4.54
C GLU A 137 8.64 -9.48 4.21
N ASP A 138 7.66 -9.87 5.02
CA ASP A 138 6.86 -11.08 4.79
C ASP A 138 6.03 -10.99 3.51
N ILE A 139 5.39 -9.85 3.26
CA ILE A 139 4.65 -9.60 2.02
C ILE A 139 5.58 -9.59 0.81
N ASN A 140 6.81 -9.05 0.94
CA ASN A 140 7.77 -8.97 -0.17
C ASN A 140 8.33 -10.34 -0.62
N LYS A 141 8.05 -11.42 0.12
CA LYS A 141 8.38 -12.79 -0.33
C LYS A 141 7.50 -13.26 -1.48
N GLU A 142 6.26 -12.76 -1.55
CA GLU A 142 5.25 -13.19 -2.53
C GLU A 142 4.75 -12.05 -3.43
N SER A 143 4.99 -10.79 -3.04
CA SER A 143 4.47 -9.60 -3.72
C SER A 143 5.60 -8.61 -3.99
N ALA A 144 5.56 -7.93 -5.11
CA ALA A 144 6.41 -6.75 -5.31
C ALA A 144 5.88 -5.58 -4.46
N ILE A 145 6.78 -4.79 -3.86
CA ILE A 145 6.40 -3.60 -3.08
C ILE A 145 6.97 -2.36 -3.75
N ILE A 146 6.12 -1.38 -4.00
CA ILE A 146 6.49 -0.02 -4.41
C ILE A 146 6.20 0.91 -3.22
N LEU A 147 7.27 1.45 -2.63
CA LEU A 147 7.19 2.35 -1.50
C LEU A 147 7.55 3.77 -1.96
N VAL A 148 6.65 4.72 -1.79
CA VAL A 148 6.94 6.15 -1.97
C VAL A 148 7.12 6.78 -0.61
N SER A 149 8.26 7.43 -0.40
CA SER A 149 8.59 8.10 0.84
C SER A 149 9.49 9.30 0.57
N HIS A 150 9.39 10.30 1.41
CA HIS A 150 10.35 11.40 1.50
C HIS A 150 11.39 11.18 2.64
N ASP A 151 11.18 10.17 3.46
CA ASP A 151 12.15 9.73 4.50
C ASP A 151 13.16 8.75 3.90
N ILE A 152 14.23 9.32 3.35
CA ILE A 152 15.26 8.56 2.63
C ILE A 152 16.02 7.63 3.58
N GLY A 153 16.33 8.08 4.81
CA GLY A 153 17.16 7.34 5.75
C GLY A 153 16.58 5.97 6.13
N THR A 154 15.30 5.93 6.45
CA THR A 154 14.61 4.69 6.81
C THR A 154 14.41 3.77 5.61
N VAL A 155 14.10 4.34 4.43
CA VAL A 155 13.80 3.57 3.23
C VAL A 155 15.02 2.85 2.65
N LEU A 156 16.20 3.49 2.67
CA LEU A 156 17.45 2.93 2.12
C LEU A 156 17.84 1.58 2.72
N THR A 157 17.48 1.34 3.98
CA THR A 157 17.83 0.07 4.67
C THR A 157 16.98 -1.12 4.22
N MET A 158 15.87 -0.89 3.52
CA MET A 158 14.86 -1.90 3.23
C MET A 158 14.66 -2.17 1.74
N VAL A 159 15.01 -1.20 0.89
CA VAL A 159 14.71 -1.30 -0.54
C VAL A 159 15.79 -2.05 -1.30
N LYS A 160 15.39 -2.75 -2.34
CA LYS A 160 16.28 -3.44 -3.26
C LYS A 160 16.72 -2.54 -4.43
N ASN A 161 15.86 -1.60 -4.82
CA ASN A 161 16.08 -0.69 -5.94
C ASN A 161 15.47 0.67 -5.62
N ILE A 162 15.98 1.72 -6.23
CA ILE A 162 15.52 3.09 -6.02
C ILE A 162 15.15 3.71 -7.36
N ALA A 163 14.01 4.38 -7.39
CA ALA A 163 13.57 5.19 -8.51
C ALA A 163 13.34 6.63 -8.03
N CYS A 164 14.19 7.53 -8.44
CA CYS A 164 14.10 8.95 -8.14
C CYS A 164 13.29 9.66 -9.21
N VAL A 165 12.22 10.34 -8.81
CA VAL A 165 11.30 11.04 -9.73
C VAL A 165 11.26 12.52 -9.40
N ASN A 166 11.86 13.33 -10.28
CA ASN A 166 11.77 14.78 -10.27
C ASN A 166 11.81 15.25 -11.74
N GLU A 167 10.66 15.59 -12.34
CA GLU A 167 10.46 15.83 -13.78
C GLU A 167 10.93 14.68 -14.68
N THR A 168 12.08 14.10 -14.38
CA THR A 168 12.66 12.91 -15.01
C THR A 168 12.72 11.76 -14.01
N LEU A 169 12.80 10.51 -14.51
CA LEU A 169 12.95 9.31 -13.69
C LEU A 169 14.40 8.83 -13.80
N HIS A 170 15.06 8.69 -12.65
CA HIS A 170 16.37 8.07 -12.54
C HIS A 170 16.24 6.77 -11.73
N TYR A 171 16.52 5.65 -12.38
CA TYR A 171 16.44 4.32 -11.77
C TYR A 171 17.85 3.84 -11.37
N HIS A 172 17.97 3.39 -10.12
CA HIS A 172 19.19 2.83 -9.56
C HIS A 172 18.95 1.38 -9.13
N PRO A 173 19.61 0.42 -9.77
CA PRO A 173 19.63 -0.94 -9.28
C PRO A 173 20.49 -1.01 -8.02
N GLY A 174 19.92 -1.53 -6.92
CA GLY A 174 20.56 -1.58 -5.61
C GLY A 174 20.25 -0.37 -4.72
N ALA A 175 20.46 -0.55 -3.41
CA ALA A 175 20.24 0.49 -2.39
C ALA A 175 21.46 1.39 -2.16
N ASN A 176 22.58 1.16 -2.85
CA ASN A 176 23.83 1.93 -2.68
C ASN A 176 23.77 3.25 -3.46
N VAL A 177 22.96 4.17 -3.00
CA VAL A 177 22.95 5.56 -3.49
C VAL A 177 23.62 6.42 -2.44
N SER A 178 24.65 7.21 -2.83
CA SER A 178 25.31 8.12 -1.90
C SER A 178 24.37 9.25 -1.49
N GLU A 179 24.42 9.66 -0.22
CA GLU A 179 23.67 10.82 0.28
C GLU A 179 24.00 12.10 -0.53
N GLU A 180 25.25 12.25 -1.00
CA GLU A 180 25.68 13.33 -1.90
C GLU A 180 24.87 13.35 -3.20
N TRP A 181 24.68 12.21 -3.83
CA TRP A 181 23.93 12.11 -5.09
C TRP A 181 22.44 12.45 -4.88
N LEU A 182 21.88 12.05 -3.76
CA LEU A 182 20.50 12.41 -3.38
C LEU A 182 20.38 13.90 -3.11
N GLY A 183 21.34 14.51 -2.43
CA GLY A 183 21.38 15.95 -2.15
C GLY A 183 21.49 16.81 -3.40
N GLU A 184 22.32 16.43 -4.38
CA GLU A 184 22.48 17.16 -5.65
C GLU A 184 21.23 17.16 -6.55
N LYS A 185 20.40 16.12 -6.45
CA LYS A 185 19.21 15.95 -7.31
C LYS A 185 17.91 16.42 -6.67
N TYR A 186 17.88 16.62 -5.34
CA TYR A 186 16.68 16.93 -4.56
C TYR A 186 16.81 18.19 -3.67
N ALA A 187 17.95 18.90 -3.71
CA ALA A 187 18.14 20.19 -3.03
C ALA A 187 17.45 21.34 -3.78
#